data_d6ba9a5c229b69b160877dfe2caf2737
#
_entry.id   d6ba9a5c229b69b160877dfe2caf2737
#
_cell.length_a   1.000
_cell.length_b   1.000
_cell.length_c   1.000
_cell.angle_alpha   90.00
_cell.angle_beta   90.00
_cell.angle_gamma   90.00
#
_symmetry.space_group_name_H-M   'P 1'
#
loop_
_entity.id
_entity.type
_entity.pdbx_description
1 polymer ?
#
loop_
_entity_poly.entity_id
_entity_poly.type
_entity_poly.pdbx_seq_one_letter_code
_entity_poly.pdbx_strand_id
1 'polypeptide(L)'
;MSDGTSLSLVLDQVSKDKNIERKVLVEALEQAILTAAKKTFGEDREMEATFNEATGRVDLSQIIVVADPVTMPAKEITLEEANRFNLQADVGDELLFQIFYDDKDQAKA
;
A
#
# COMPACT_ATOMS: atom_id res chain seq x y z
N MET A 1 -6.99 20.64 -4.19
CA MET A 1 -7.45 20.32 -4.17
C MET A 1 -7.89 19.59 -4.65
N SER A 2 -7.80 19.21 -4.66
CA SER A 2 -8.14 18.64 -5.10
C SER A 2 -9.04 18.73 -5.64
N ASP A 3 -9.29 18.95 -6.19
CA ASP A 3 -10.21 19.05 -6.90
C ASP A 3 -11.35 18.58 -6.35
N GLY A 4 -11.79 18.71 -5.51
CA GLY A 4 -13.01 18.44 -4.91
C GLY A 4 -13.61 17.08 -5.18
N THR A 5 -13.02 16.34 -6.03
CA THR A 5 -13.51 15.00 -6.35
C THR A 5 -12.66 13.99 -5.64
N SER A 6 -13.22 13.30 -4.67
CA SER A 6 -12.52 12.26 -3.96
C SER A 6 -12.97 10.91 -4.48
N LEU A 7 -12.13 9.90 -4.29
CA LEU A 7 -12.52 8.54 -4.63
C LEU A 7 -13.74 8.09 -3.84
N SER A 8 -13.90 8.59 -2.63
CA SER A 8 -15.06 8.24 -1.83
C SER A 8 -16.35 8.67 -2.51
N LEU A 9 -16.39 9.89 -3.05
CA LEU A 9 -17.56 10.38 -3.77
C LEU A 9 -17.81 9.57 -5.04
N VAL A 10 -16.75 9.27 -5.77
CA VAL A 10 -16.87 8.47 -7.00
C VAL A 10 -17.42 7.09 -6.66
N LEU A 11 -16.91 6.48 -5.61
CA LEU A 11 -17.37 5.16 -5.20
C LEU A 11 -18.85 5.19 -4.82
N ASP A 12 -19.27 6.22 -4.08
CA ASP A 12 -20.68 6.34 -3.70
C ASP A 12 -21.56 6.50 -4.94
N GLN A 13 -21.12 7.31 -5.90
CA GLN A 13 -21.88 7.55 -7.10
C GLN A 13 -22.05 6.28 -7.93
N VAL A 14 -20.93 5.55 -8.13
CA VAL A 14 -20.98 4.31 -8.90
C VAL A 14 -21.83 3.27 -8.17
N SER A 15 -21.72 3.21 -6.85
CA SER A 15 -22.51 2.27 -6.08
C SER A 15 -23.99 2.49 -6.31
N LYS A 16 -24.44 3.74 -6.32
CA LYS A 16 -25.82 4.08 -6.55
C LYS A 16 -26.24 3.79 -7.98
N ASP A 17 -25.43 4.22 -8.93
CA ASP A 17 -25.76 4.11 -10.35
C ASP A 17 -25.82 2.66 -10.82
N LYS A 18 -24.92 1.83 -10.32
CA LYS A 18 -24.81 0.44 -10.77
C LYS A 18 -25.45 -0.55 -9.80
N ASN A 19 -25.96 -0.06 -8.68
CA ASN A 19 -26.56 -0.92 -7.66
C ASN A 19 -25.57 -1.98 -7.18
N ILE A 20 -24.32 -1.56 -6.93
CA ILE A 20 -23.25 -2.40 -6.44
C ILE A 20 -22.88 -1.91 -5.04
N GLU A 21 -22.68 -2.83 -4.11
CA GLU A 21 -22.29 -2.43 -2.77
C GLU A 21 -20.97 -1.69 -2.78
N ARG A 22 -20.89 -0.62 -1.99
CA ARG A 22 -19.69 0.19 -1.90
C ARG A 22 -18.48 -0.64 -1.48
N LYS A 23 -18.70 -1.60 -0.58
CA LYS A 23 -17.62 -2.47 -0.10
C LYS A 23 -16.98 -3.24 -1.26
N VAL A 24 -17.81 -3.72 -2.19
CA VAL A 24 -17.29 -4.46 -3.34
C VAL A 24 -16.42 -3.55 -4.21
N LEU A 25 -16.86 -2.30 -4.38
CA LEU A 25 -16.09 -1.35 -5.18
C LEU A 25 -14.77 -1.00 -4.50
N VAL A 26 -14.78 -0.84 -3.18
CA VAL A 26 -13.56 -0.56 -2.45
C VAL A 26 -12.57 -1.71 -2.59
N GLU A 27 -13.04 -2.93 -2.44
CA GLU A 27 -12.17 -4.09 -2.57
C GLU A 27 -11.59 -4.20 -3.99
N ALA A 28 -12.41 -3.91 -5.00
CA ALA A 28 -11.92 -3.93 -6.37
C ALA A 28 -10.84 -2.87 -6.59
N LEU A 29 -11.03 -1.69 -6.02
CA LEU A 29 -10.05 -0.63 -6.13
C LEU A 29 -8.74 -1.01 -5.43
N GLU A 30 -8.84 -1.58 -4.24
CA GLU A 30 -7.65 -2.02 -3.51
C GLU A 30 -6.88 -3.06 -4.31
N GLN A 31 -7.59 -4.02 -4.91
CA GLN A 31 -6.95 -5.05 -5.71
C GLN A 31 -6.32 -4.48 -6.97
N ALA A 32 -6.96 -3.52 -7.59
CA ALA A 32 -6.40 -2.89 -8.78
C ALA A 32 -5.10 -2.17 -8.47
N ILE A 33 -5.07 -1.43 -7.36
CA ILE A 33 -3.87 -0.74 -6.93
C ILE A 33 -2.76 -1.73 -6.58
N LEU A 34 -3.13 -2.79 -5.87
CA LEU A 34 -2.16 -3.80 -5.48
C LEU A 34 -1.55 -4.50 -6.69
N THR A 35 -2.38 -4.82 -7.68
CA THR A 35 -1.89 -5.46 -8.90
C THR A 35 -0.93 -4.54 -9.65
N ALA A 36 -1.28 -3.25 -9.75
CA ALA A 36 -0.40 -2.28 -10.40
C ALA A 36 0.91 -2.14 -9.64
N ALA A 37 0.84 -2.15 -8.30
CA ALA A 37 2.03 -2.02 -7.48
C ALA A 37 2.98 -3.19 -7.68
N LYS A 38 2.43 -4.40 -7.80
CA LYS A 38 3.26 -5.58 -8.02
C LYS A 38 4.00 -5.49 -9.34
N LYS A 39 3.38 -4.92 -10.35
CA LYS A 39 4.05 -4.73 -11.64
C LYS A 39 5.13 -3.66 -11.57
N THR A 40 4.89 -2.63 -10.77
CA THR A 40 5.81 -1.49 -10.68
C THR A 40 6.99 -1.78 -9.75
N PHE A 41 6.72 -2.39 -8.60
CA PHE A 41 7.71 -2.54 -7.54
C PHE A 41 8.27 -3.96 -7.42
N GLY A 42 7.64 -4.94 -8.06
CA GLY A 42 8.09 -6.32 -8.01
C GLY A 42 7.08 -7.22 -7.35
N GLU A 43 6.90 -8.41 -7.93
CA GLU A 43 5.90 -9.36 -7.42
C GLU A 43 6.38 -10.11 -6.19
N ASP A 44 7.67 -10.08 -5.94
CA ASP A 44 8.22 -10.76 -4.77
C ASP A 44 8.16 -9.92 -3.50
N ARG A 45 7.61 -8.71 -3.59
CA ARG A 45 7.41 -7.86 -2.41
C ARG A 45 6.04 -8.13 -1.81
N GLU A 46 6.01 -8.16 -0.49
CA GLU A 46 4.76 -8.33 0.24
C GLU A 46 4.14 -6.96 0.43
N MET A 47 2.99 -6.71 -0.19
CA MET A 47 2.37 -5.39 -0.15
C MET A 47 0.90 -5.50 0.21
N GLU A 48 0.37 -4.41 0.79
CA GLU A 48 -1.05 -4.29 1.13
C GLU A 48 -1.59 -2.98 0.60
N ALA A 49 -2.81 -3.01 0.11
CA ALA A 49 -3.52 -1.80 -0.32
C ALA A 49 -4.79 -1.69 0.50
N THR A 50 -4.99 -0.52 1.14
CA THR A 50 -6.14 -0.28 2.01
C THR A 50 -6.74 1.07 1.70
N PHE A 51 -8.05 1.11 1.45
CA PHE A 51 -8.73 2.36 1.19
C PHE A 51 -8.86 3.17 2.48
N ASN A 52 -8.42 4.41 2.43
CA ASN A 52 -8.47 5.32 3.57
C ASN A 52 -9.66 6.25 3.41
N GLU A 53 -10.68 6.06 4.25
CA GLU A 53 -11.90 6.86 4.18
C GLU A 53 -11.65 8.34 4.47
N ALA A 54 -10.68 8.61 5.33
CA ALA A 54 -10.41 9.99 5.73
C ALA A 54 -9.81 10.81 4.59
N THR A 55 -8.96 10.19 3.77
CA THR A 55 -8.30 10.88 2.69
C THR A 55 -8.94 10.63 1.33
N GLY A 56 -9.76 9.60 1.22
CA GLY A 56 -10.35 9.19 -0.05
C GLY A 56 -9.35 8.58 -1.00
N ARG A 57 -8.27 8.01 -0.49
CA ARG A 57 -7.20 7.43 -1.29
C ARG A 57 -6.89 6.02 -0.81
N VAL A 58 -6.23 5.26 -1.67
CA VAL A 58 -5.75 3.93 -1.30
C VAL A 58 -4.33 4.06 -0.79
N ASP A 59 -4.11 3.62 0.43
CA ASP A 59 -2.77 3.60 1.02
C ASP A 59 -2.12 2.28 0.66
N LEU A 60 -0.88 2.36 0.18
CA LEU A 60 -0.09 1.19 -0.19
C LEU A 60 1.03 1.03 0.81
N SER A 61 1.19 -0.18 1.33
CA SER A 61 2.23 -0.48 2.31
C SER A 61 2.97 -1.72 1.92
N GLN A 62 4.23 -1.78 2.28
CA GLN A 62 5.07 -2.96 2.11
C GLN A 62 5.32 -3.58 3.47
N ILE A 63 5.17 -4.90 3.54
CA ILE A 63 5.45 -5.65 4.76
C ILE A 63 6.86 -6.20 4.65
N ILE A 64 7.70 -5.88 5.65
CA ILE A 64 9.09 -6.33 5.68
C ILE A 64 9.33 -7.02 7.00
N VAL A 65 9.95 -8.19 6.94
CA VAL A 65 10.25 -8.99 8.13
C VAL A 65 11.69 -8.75 8.55
N VAL A 66 11.90 -8.60 9.83
CA VAL A 66 13.26 -8.45 10.37
C VAL A 66 13.90 -9.84 10.40
N ALA A 67 15.04 -9.97 9.75
CA ALA A 67 15.75 -11.25 9.65
C ALA A 67 17.24 -11.04 9.87
N ASP A 68 17.88 -12.04 10.43
CA ASP A 68 19.32 -12.00 10.67
C ASP A 68 19.86 -13.42 10.54
N PRO A 69 20.47 -13.74 9.39
CA PRO A 69 20.79 -12.89 8.26
C PRO A 69 19.60 -12.72 7.30
N VAL A 70 19.69 -11.69 6.47
CA VAL A 70 18.71 -11.46 5.41
C VAL A 70 19.02 -12.43 4.26
N THR A 71 18.03 -13.20 3.88
CA THR A 71 18.16 -14.11 2.73
C THR A 71 17.30 -13.69 1.55
N MET A 72 16.23 -12.90 1.80
CA MET A 72 15.36 -12.41 0.75
C MET A 72 15.24 -10.89 0.86
N PRO A 73 16.15 -10.15 0.22
CA PRO A 73 16.20 -8.68 0.41
C PRO A 73 14.92 -7.96 0.06
N ALA A 74 14.09 -8.52 -0.83
CA ALA A 74 12.85 -7.85 -1.20
C ALA A 74 11.81 -7.92 -0.09
N LYS A 75 11.98 -8.82 0.87
CA LYS A 75 10.98 -9.06 1.94
C LYS A 75 11.55 -8.91 3.33
N GLU A 76 12.85 -8.73 3.46
CA GLU A 76 13.50 -8.77 4.76
C GLU A 76 14.47 -7.61 4.94
N ILE A 77 14.72 -7.28 6.19
CA ILE A 77 15.62 -6.20 6.56
C ILE A 77 16.43 -6.67 7.78
N THR A 78 17.66 -6.19 7.90
CA THR A 78 18.48 -6.56 9.05
C THR A 78 17.94 -5.94 10.31
N LEU A 79 18.30 -6.56 11.46
CA LEU A 79 17.91 -6.02 12.75
C LEU A 79 18.49 -4.62 12.93
N GLU A 80 19.72 -4.41 12.49
CA GLU A 80 20.37 -3.12 12.63
C GLU A 80 19.62 -2.03 11.87
N GLU A 81 19.25 -2.31 10.62
CA GLU A 81 18.50 -1.34 9.84
C GLU A 81 17.11 -1.13 10.40
N ALA A 82 16.48 -2.20 10.86
CA ALA A 82 15.14 -2.11 11.42
C ALA A 82 15.12 -1.17 12.62
N ASN A 83 16.16 -1.20 13.44
CA ASN A 83 16.21 -0.37 14.62
C ASN A 83 16.46 1.10 14.32
N ARG A 84 16.83 1.44 13.10
CA ARG A 84 16.88 2.84 12.69
C ARG A 84 15.49 3.41 12.53
N PHE A 85 14.50 2.55 12.22
CA PHE A 85 13.11 2.98 12.03
C PHE A 85 12.25 2.66 13.26
N ASN A 86 12.59 1.62 13.97
CA ASN A 86 11.84 1.19 15.14
C ASN A 86 12.84 0.72 16.20
N LEU A 87 13.00 1.49 17.25
CA LEU A 87 14.04 1.27 18.23
C LEU A 87 13.88 -0.05 19.01
N GLN A 88 12.75 -0.71 18.89
CA GLN A 88 12.48 -1.92 19.64
C GLN A 88 12.20 -3.11 18.75
N ALA A 89 12.72 -3.08 17.53
CA ALA A 89 12.50 -4.18 16.59
C ALA A 89 13.32 -5.40 17.00
N ASP A 90 12.72 -6.57 16.80
CA ASP A 90 13.35 -7.85 17.05
C ASP A 90 13.26 -8.71 15.79
N VAL A 91 14.15 -9.70 15.71
CA VAL A 91 14.09 -10.67 14.61
C VAL A 91 12.73 -11.35 14.62
N GLY A 92 12.11 -11.40 13.46
CA GLY A 92 10.79 -11.97 13.30
C GLY A 92 9.68 -10.94 13.29
N ASP A 93 9.97 -9.71 13.68
CA ASP A 93 8.96 -8.65 13.65
C ASP A 93 8.61 -8.29 12.21
N GLU A 94 7.34 -7.95 11.99
CA GLU A 94 6.88 -7.44 10.73
C GLU A 94 6.75 -5.93 10.81
N LEU A 95 7.36 -5.24 9.87
CA LEU A 95 7.30 -3.78 9.81
C LEU A 95 6.51 -3.37 8.59
N LEU A 96 5.69 -2.34 8.74
CA LEU A 96 4.93 -1.78 7.64
C LEU A 96 5.58 -0.47 7.21
N PHE A 97 5.98 -0.41 5.94
CA PHE A 97 6.51 0.81 5.36
C PHE A 97 5.52 1.32 4.33
N GLN A 98 5.04 2.52 4.54
CA GLN A 98 4.11 3.10 3.58
C GLN A 98 4.84 3.44 2.29
N ILE A 99 4.25 3.04 1.17
CA ILE A 99 4.79 3.36 -0.15
C ILE A 99 3.99 4.53 -0.68
N PHE A 100 4.68 5.63 -0.96
CA PHE A 100 4.05 6.80 -1.54
C PHE A 100 4.15 6.70 -3.05
N TYR A 101 3.02 6.77 -3.71
CA TYR A 101 2.98 6.67 -5.16
C TYR A 101 2.16 7.82 -5.72
N ASP A 102 2.58 8.28 -6.88
CA ASP A 102 1.97 9.41 -7.55
C ASP A 102 2.46 9.32 -8.98
N ASP A 103 1.58 9.57 -9.93
CA ASP A 103 1.99 9.52 -11.33
C ASP A 103 3.17 10.41 -11.61
N LYS A 104 3.20 11.58 -10.98
CA LYS A 104 4.32 12.50 -11.16
C LYS A 104 5.59 11.98 -10.56
N ASP A 105 5.50 11.35 -9.39
CA ASP A 105 6.67 10.83 -8.72
C ASP A 105 7.24 9.63 -9.45
N GLN A 106 6.38 8.82 -10.02
CA GLN A 106 6.84 7.68 -10.80
C GLN A 106 7.66 8.12 -12.01
N ALA A 107 7.29 9.23 -12.59
CA ALA A 107 8.02 9.74 -13.74
C ALA A 107 9.43 10.16 -13.37
N LYS A 108 9.67 10.47 -12.11
CA LYS A 108 10.99 10.87 -11.64
C LYS A 108 11.86 9.71 -11.24
N ALA A 109 11.22 8.63 -10.89
CA ALA A 109 11.96 7.47 -10.45
C ALA A 109 12.65 6.81 -11.61
#